data_71e7b89c01bf1e163479d99672b8eea1
#
_entry.id   71e7b89c01bf1e163479d99672b8eea1
#
_cell.length_a   1.000
_cell.length_b   1.000
_cell.length_c   1.000
_cell.angle_alpha   90.00
_cell.angle_beta   90.00
_cell.angle_gamma   90.00
#
_symmetry.space_group_name_H-M   'P 1'
#
loop_
_entity.id
_entity.type
_entity.pdbx_description
1 polymer ?
#
loop_
_entity_poly.entity_id
_entity_poly.type
_entity_poly.pdbx_seq_one_letter_code
_entity_poly.pdbx_strand_id
1 'polypeptide(L)'
;MPNAFQKLVGLADRLKPEEVYMRHAIVTALAGTAYSSQLGQLRQHDNEIVRLCAVVALRKTSDKRVAIFLDDPSDWVAAEAARAINDDWTNPAALTDLAAALGNNHGEGHVRRAINANLQLGSPEHAHRVASYVHHPNAKPEMRLEALEALSNWIEPPLFDRVDGRRQNIAKRDCAPVAKSISGQISKLLKSPDNTLIEKAIALSTSIGIELESGALRALLYNRKAPTSLRVVALKGLNTTNTAIF
;
A
#
# COMPACT_ATOMS: atom_id res chain seq x y z
N MET A 1 26.77 32.36 -15.09
CA MET A 1 26.54 32.20 -13.64
C MET A 1 25.43 31.18 -13.43
N PRO A 2 25.49 30.30 -12.43
CA PRO A 2 24.41 29.37 -12.15
C PRO A 2 23.12 30.14 -11.82
N ASN A 3 21.99 29.68 -12.38
CA ASN A 3 20.67 30.26 -12.10
C ASN A 3 20.22 29.90 -10.66
N ALA A 4 19.11 30.46 -10.19
CA ALA A 4 18.60 30.23 -8.82
C ALA A 4 18.41 28.74 -8.52
N PHE A 5 17.86 27.97 -9.47
CA PHE A 5 17.66 26.52 -9.34
C PHE A 5 18.97 25.78 -9.07
N GLN A 6 20.02 26.04 -9.89
CA GLN A 6 21.32 25.38 -9.73
C GLN A 6 21.98 25.72 -8.37
N LYS A 7 21.81 26.96 -7.89
CA LYS A 7 22.31 27.36 -6.58
C LYS A 7 21.59 26.62 -5.45
N LEU A 8 20.27 26.48 -5.54
CA LEU A 8 19.48 25.75 -4.56
C LEU A 8 19.83 24.25 -4.54
N VAL A 9 19.99 23.62 -5.70
CA VAL A 9 20.48 22.23 -5.81
C VAL A 9 21.86 22.08 -5.17
N GLY A 10 22.81 22.98 -5.48
CA GLY A 10 24.15 22.93 -4.89
C GLY A 10 24.17 23.22 -3.37
N LEU A 11 23.16 23.91 -2.82
CA LEU A 11 22.97 24.02 -1.37
C LEU A 11 22.43 22.71 -0.81
N ALA A 12 21.41 22.12 -1.43
CA ALA A 12 20.83 20.84 -1.01
C ALA A 12 21.86 19.71 -1.02
N ASP A 13 22.76 19.71 -1.99
CA ASP A 13 23.80 18.67 -2.14
C ASP A 13 24.83 18.65 -0.98
N ARG A 14 24.96 19.76 -0.29
CA ARG A 14 25.86 19.91 0.87
C ARG A 14 25.18 19.70 2.22
N LEU A 15 23.86 19.51 2.23
CA LEU A 15 23.12 19.32 3.48
C LEU A 15 23.43 17.97 4.12
N LYS A 16 23.43 17.98 5.45
CA LYS A 16 23.36 16.77 6.25
C LYS A 16 21.90 16.41 6.56
N PRO A 17 21.59 15.13 6.82
CA PRO A 17 20.22 14.67 7.12
C PRO A 17 19.55 15.44 8.28
N GLU A 18 20.31 15.82 9.29
CA GLU A 18 19.85 16.53 10.48
C GLU A 18 19.54 18.02 10.26
N GLU A 19 19.97 18.62 9.14
CA GLU A 19 19.75 20.04 8.85
C GLU A 19 18.33 20.30 8.31
N VAL A 20 17.32 19.95 9.11
CA VAL A 20 15.90 19.95 8.73
C VAL A 20 15.41 21.34 8.33
N TYR A 21 15.81 22.40 9.08
CA TYR A 21 15.36 23.75 8.81
C TYR A 21 15.90 24.30 7.49
N MET A 22 17.18 24.05 7.20
CA MET A 22 17.79 24.46 5.93
C MET A 22 17.15 23.69 4.77
N ARG A 23 16.94 22.39 4.92
CA ARG A 23 16.22 21.58 3.93
C ARG A 23 14.83 22.13 3.66
N HIS A 24 14.06 22.52 4.70
CA HIS A 24 12.74 23.10 4.54
C HIS A 24 12.79 24.43 3.76
N ALA A 25 13.76 25.29 4.04
CA ALA A 25 13.94 26.55 3.34
C ALA A 25 14.25 26.33 1.84
N ILE A 26 15.16 25.39 1.54
CA ILE A 26 15.51 25.03 0.15
C ILE A 26 14.31 24.44 -0.59
N VAL A 27 13.58 23.51 0.02
CA VAL A 27 12.35 22.95 -0.56
C VAL A 27 11.33 24.03 -0.89
N THR A 28 11.13 24.98 0.02
CA THR A 28 10.18 26.06 -0.20
C THR A 28 10.63 26.98 -1.36
N ALA A 29 11.92 27.28 -1.44
CA ALA A 29 12.49 28.05 -2.53
C ALA A 29 12.40 27.29 -3.87
N LEU A 30 12.68 25.99 -3.88
CA LEU A 30 12.54 25.14 -5.08
C LEU A 30 11.10 25.07 -5.55
N ALA A 31 10.13 24.90 -4.66
CA ALA A 31 8.71 24.87 -5.00
C ALA A 31 8.21 26.20 -5.61
N GLY A 32 8.80 27.32 -5.18
CA GLY A 32 8.43 28.66 -5.69
C GLY A 32 9.17 29.11 -6.96
N THR A 33 10.31 28.48 -7.31
CA THR A 33 11.19 28.98 -8.37
C THR A 33 11.53 27.98 -9.47
N ALA A 34 11.45 26.69 -9.19
CA ALA A 34 11.80 25.65 -10.14
C ALA A 34 10.59 25.22 -10.98
N TYR A 35 10.83 24.88 -12.24
CA TYR A 35 9.84 24.19 -13.05
C TYR A 35 9.76 22.72 -12.63
N SER A 36 8.56 22.15 -12.65
CA SER A 36 8.34 20.73 -12.29
C SER A 36 9.18 19.75 -13.12
N SER A 37 9.48 20.10 -14.38
CA SER A 37 10.39 19.32 -15.23
C SER A 37 11.84 19.31 -14.69
N GLN A 38 12.31 20.42 -14.16
CA GLN A 38 13.63 20.51 -13.52
C GLN A 38 13.69 19.69 -12.23
N LEU A 39 12.63 19.75 -11.41
CA LEU A 39 12.51 18.92 -10.22
C LEU A 39 12.50 17.42 -10.56
N GLY A 40 11.77 17.03 -11.61
CA GLY A 40 11.75 15.64 -12.08
C GLY A 40 13.13 15.12 -12.55
N GLN A 41 13.95 15.98 -13.18
CA GLN A 41 15.32 15.61 -13.60
C GLN A 41 16.23 15.26 -12.41
N LEU A 42 15.94 15.81 -11.22
CA LEU A 42 16.72 15.53 -10.01
C LEU A 42 16.61 14.07 -9.54
N ARG A 43 15.70 13.26 -10.10
CA ARG A 43 15.65 11.80 -9.87
C ARG A 43 17.00 11.13 -10.16
N GLN A 44 17.77 11.68 -11.09
CA GLN A 44 19.07 11.14 -11.50
C GLN A 44 20.24 11.66 -10.63
N HIS A 45 19.98 12.49 -9.63
CA HIS A 45 21.03 13.05 -8.78
C HIS A 45 21.55 12.00 -7.80
N ASP A 46 22.87 11.90 -7.60
CA ASP A 46 23.50 10.89 -6.74
C ASP A 46 23.09 11.06 -5.26
N ASN A 47 22.98 12.31 -4.80
CA ASN A 47 22.64 12.61 -3.41
C ASN A 47 21.13 12.45 -3.14
N GLU A 48 20.77 11.55 -2.22
CA GLU A 48 19.38 11.31 -1.83
C GLU A 48 18.70 12.53 -1.21
N ILE A 49 19.44 13.42 -0.53
CA ILE A 49 18.85 14.64 0.05
C ILE A 49 18.38 15.59 -1.04
N VAL A 50 19.08 15.68 -2.16
CA VAL A 50 18.65 16.46 -3.33
C VAL A 50 17.38 15.85 -3.93
N ARG A 51 17.36 14.53 -4.10
CA ARG A 51 16.17 13.81 -4.59
C ARG A 51 14.99 13.98 -3.64
N LEU A 52 15.21 13.90 -2.32
CA LEU A 52 14.20 14.17 -1.31
C LEU A 52 13.65 15.60 -1.40
N CYS A 53 14.52 16.61 -1.56
CA CYS A 53 14.10 17.99 -1.75
C CYS A 53 13.21 18.16 -2.99
N ALA A 54 13.52 17.45 -4.07
CA ALA A 54 12.69 17.44 -5.29
C ALA A 54 11.31 16.85 -5.04
N VAL A 55 11.23 15.70 -4.35
CA VAL A 55 9.96 15.05 -3.98
C VAL A 55 9.08 16.00 -3.17
N VAL A 56 9.63 16.61 -2.11
CA VAL A 56 8.86 17.48 -1.24
C VAL A 56 8.46 18.79 -1.95
N ALA A 57 9.28 19.30 -2.87
CA ALA A 57 8.92 20.45 -3.70
C ALA A 57 7.78 20.11 -4.68
N LEU A 58 7.82 18.94 -5.33
CA LEU A 58 6.73 18.44 -6.19
C LEU A 58 5.43 18.21 -5.39
N ARG A 59 5.52 17.73 -4.14
CA ARG A 59 4.38 17.62 -3.24
C ARG A 59 3.75 19.00 -2.98
N LYS A 60 4.55 20.03 -2.64
CA LYS A 60 4.05 21.39 -2.38
C LYS A 60 3.33 22.00 -3.60
N THR A 61 3.70 21.60 -4.81
CA THR A 61 3.08 22.07 -6.06
C THR A 61 2.01 21.11 -6.59
N SER A 62 1.70 20.05 -5.88
CA SER A 62 0.72 19.01 -6.26
C SER A 62 1.01 18.43 -7.66
N ASP A 63 2.28 18.26 -8.01
CA ASP A 63 2.67 17.77 -9.33
C ASP A 63 2.78 16.24 -9.37
N LYS A 64 2.06 15.63 -10.34
CA LYS A 64 2.04 14.16 -10.50
C LYS A 64 3.40 13.53 -10.81
N ARG A 65 4.40 14.32 -11.25
CA ARG A 65 5.77 13.83 -11.50
C ARG A 65 6.45 13.29 -10.25
N VAL A 66 5.90 13.53 -9.07
CA VAL A 66 6.37 12.89 -7.83
C VAL A 66 6.36 11.35 -7.96
N ALA A 67 5.48 10.78 -8.78
CA ALA A 67 5.40 9.33 -9.01
C ALA A 67 6.70 8.70 -9.56
N ILE A 68 7.53 9.46 -10.28
CA ILE A 68 8.80 8.93 -10.82
C ILE A 68 9.82 8.59 -9.72
N PHE A 69 9.59 9.00 -8.47
CA PHE A 69 10.43 8.68 -7.32
C PHE A 69 9.92 7.49 -6.50
N LEU A 70 8.83 6.84 -6.92
CA LEU A 70 8.28 5.68 -6.20
C LEU A 70 9.20 4.44 -6.21
N ASP A 71 10.11 4.36 -7.15
CA ASP A 71 11.13 3.32 -7.28
C ASP A 71 12.55 3.85 -7.02
N ASP A 72 12.68 4.94 -6.26
CA ASP A 72 13.98 5.50 -5.86
C ASP A 72 14.78 4.47 -5.04
N PRO A 73 16.10 4.33 -5.27
CA PRO A 73 16.93 3.39 -4.51
C PRO A 73 17.00 3.72 -3.00
N SER A 74 16.67 4.94 -2.59
CA SER A 74 16.53 5.30 -1.18
C SER A 74 15.11 5.05 -0.70
N ASP A 75 14.97 4.18 0.30
CA ASP A 75 13.67 3.94 0.97
C ASP A 75 13.05 5.23 1.54
N TRP A 76 13.89 6.16 1.96
CA TRP A 76 13.41 7.46 2.47
C TRP A 76 12.76 8.29 1.37
N VAL A 77 13.40 8.40 0.20
CA VAL A 77 12.87 9.14 -0.95
C VAL A 77 11.60 8.48 -1.49
N ALA A 78 11.62 7.14 -1.65
CA ALA A 78 10.45 6.39 -2.11
C ALA A 78 9.27 6.50 -1.14
N ALA A 79 9.52 6.44 0.18
CA ALA A 79 8.47 6.60 1.19
C ALA A 79 7.89 8.02 1.19
N GLU A 80 8.71 9.06 1.01
CA GLU A 80 8.21 10.43 0.91
C GLU A 80 7.45 10.67 -0.41
N ALA A 81 7.84 10.03 -1.50
CA ALA A 81 7.07 10.04 -2.75
C ALA A 81 5.68 9.39 -2.57
N ALA A 82 5.64 8.22 -1.93
CA ALA A 82 4.38 7.56 -1.59
C ALA A 82 3.51 8.43 -0.67
N ARG A 83 4.11 9.10 0.32
CA ARG A 83 3.46 10.05 1.19
C ARG A 83 2.91 11.25 0.44
N ALA A 84 3.68 11.80 -0.49
CA ALA A 84 3.28 12.94 -1.32
C ALA A 84 2.08 12.64 -2.22
N ILE A 85 1.81 11.36 -2.51
CA ILE A 85 0.69 10.94 -3.34
C ILE A 85 -0.52 10.60 -2.48
N ASN A 86 -0.34 9.81 -1.42
CA ASN A 86 -1.44 9.27 -0.62
C ASN A 86 -1.96 10.26 0.41
N ASP A 87 -1.05 10.91 1.17
CA ASP A 87 -1.44 11.72 2.31
C ASP A 87 -2.01 13.08 1.83
N ASP A 88 -3.03 13.57 2.53
CA ASP A 88 -3.69 14.85 2.24
C ASP A 88 -4.28 15.02 0.83
N TRP A 89 -4.47 13.90 0.08
CA TRP A 89 -4.95 13.93 -1.31
C TRP A 89 -4.13 14.88 -2.20
N THR A 90 -2.84 15.00 -1.90
CA THR A 90 -1.97 15.99 -2.54
C THR A 90 -1.83 15.74 -4.03
N ASN A 91 -1.78 14.46 -4.44
CA ASN A 91 -1.59 14.06 -5.83
C ASN A 91 -2.51 12.91 -6.28
N PRO A 92 -3.83 13.10 -6.31
CA PRO A 92 -4.77 12.04 -6.71
C PRO A 92 -4.51 11.52 -8.14
N ALA A 93 -3.94 12.37 -9.02
CA ALA A 93 -3.60 11.98 -10.39
C ALA A 93 -2.45 10.95 -10.48
N ALA A 94 -1.67 10.78 -9.40
CA ALA A 94 -0.58 9.80 -9.30
C ALA A 94 -0.96 8.56 -8.46
N LEU A 95 -2.21 8.47 -8.00
CA LEU A 95 -2.65 7.38 -7.13
C LEU A 95 -2.54 6.01 -7.80
N THR A 96 -2.80 5.94 -9.11
CA THR A 96 -2.67 4.71 -9.90
C THR A 96 -1.21 4.25 -9.97
N ASP A 97 -0.26 5.18 -10.08
CA ASP A 97 1.16 4.88 -10.10
C ASP A 97 1.61 4.30 -8.75
N LEU A 98 1.16 4.92 -7.64
CA LEU A 98 1.43 4.41 -6.30
C LEU A 98 0.83 3.02 -6.08
N ALA A 99 -0.41 2.79 -6.53
CA ALA A 99 -1.04 1.49 -6.44
C ALA A 99 -0.28 0.42 -7.23
N ALA A 100 0.24 0.77 -8.41
CA ALA A 100 1.04 -0.12 -9.25
C ALA A 100 2.42 -0.44 -8.63
N ALA A 101 2.97 0.47 -7.82
CA ALA A 101 4.24 0.29 -7.14
C ALA A 101 4.19 -0.70 -5.95
N LEU A 102 3.01 -1.26 -5.64
CA LEU A 102 2.89 -2.32 -4.63
C LEU A 102 3.65 -3.58 -5.10
N GLY A 103 4.64 -3.98 -4.34
CA GLY A 103 5.56 -5.08 -4.70
C GLY A 103 6.98 -4.62 -4.98
N ASN A 104 7.21 -3.31 -5.16
CA ASN A 104 8.56 -2.77 -5.11
C ASN A 104 9.15 -3.07 -3.73
N ASN A 105 10.46 -3.39 -3.71
CA ASN A 105 11.13 -3.81 -2.47
C ASN A 105 11.52 -2.61 -1.60
N HIS A 106 10.51 -1.87 -1.14
CA HIS A 106 10.66 -0.70 -0.28
C HIS A 106 10.18 -0.95 1.15
N GLY A 107 10.52 -0.01 2.03
CA GLY A 107 10.16 -0.04 3.44
C GLY A 107 8.65 0.10 3.69
N GLU A 108 8.24 -0.13 4.94
CA GLU A 108 6.85 -0.14 5.39
C GLU A 108 6.06 1.12 5.01
N GLY A 109 6.70 2.29 5.12
CA GLY A 109 6.06 3.57 4.82
C GLY A 109 5.56 3.70 3.38
N HIS A 110 6.29 3.12 2.42
CA HIS A 110 5.88 3.02 1.02
C HIS A 110 4.78 1.97 0.83
N VAL A 111 5.03 0.74 1.31
CA VAL A 111 4.13 -0.40 1.10
C VAL A 111 2.73 -0.15 1.67
N ARG A 112 2.64 0.40 2.88
CA ARG A 112 1.36 0.71 3.52
C ARG A 112 0.52 1.68 2.69
N ARG A 113 1.16 2.70 2.10
CA ARG A 113 0.50 3.67 1.22
C ARG A 113 0.13 3.07 -0.13
N ALA A 114 0.95 2.19 -0.68
CA ALA A 114 0.61 1.47 -1.92
C ALA A 114 -0.58 0.51 -1.74
N ILE A 115 -0.67 -0.19 -0.60
CA ILE A 115 -1.86 -1.00 -0.24
C ILE A 115 -3.10 -0.09 -0.15
N ASN A 116 -2.98 1.04 0.55
CA ASN A 116 -4.07 1.99 0.72
C ASN A 116 -4.52 2.62 -0.60
N ALA A 117 -3.59 2.96 -1.49
CA ALA A 117 -3.90 3.47 -2.83
C ALA A 117 -4.73 2.46 -3.65
N ASN A 118 -4.41 1.16 -3.58
CA ASN A 118 -5.21 0.12 -4.19
C ASN A 118 -6.63 0.05 -3.57
N LEU A 119 -6.73 0.15 -2.23
CA LEU A 119 -8.03 0.18 -1.54
C LEU A 119 -8.86 1.40 -1.97
N GLN A 120 -8.26 2.59 -2.09
CA GLN A 120 -8.96 3.79 -2.54
C GLN A 120 -9.49 3.66 -3.98
N LEU A 121 -8.67 3.13 -4.91
CA LEU A 121 -9.05 2.89 -6.30
C LEU A 121 -10.12 1.81 -6.45
N GLY A 122 -10.05 0.75 -5.69
CA GLY A 122 -11.13 -0.17 -5.35
C GLY A 122 -11.61 -1.14 -6.42
N SER A 123 -11.03 -1.19 -7.63
CA SER A 123 -11.45 -2.15 -8.65
C SER A 123 -11.06 -3.59 -8.28
N PRO A 124 -11.66 -4.62 -8.91
CA PRO A 124 -11.25 -6.01 -8.72
C PRO A 124 -9.77 -6.28 -9.00
N GLU A 125 -9.18 -5.58 -9.98
CA GLU A 125 -7.76 -5.70 -10.32
C GLU A 125 -6.87 -5.17 -9.19
N HIS A 126 -7.29 -4.08 -8.55
CA HIS A 126 -6.60 -3.53 -7.38
C HIS A 126 -6.69 -4.48 -6.18
N ALA A 127 -7.86 -5.10 -5.94
CA ALA A 127 -8.02 -6.13 -4.92
C ALA A 127 -7.11 -7.35 -5.20
N HIS A 128 -7.06 -7.80 -6.46
CA HIS A 128 -6.17 -8.89 -6.87
C HIS A 128 -4.70 -8.57 -6.62
N ARG A 129 -4.26 -7.33 -6.89
CA ARG A 129 -2.88 -6.89 -6.63
C ARG A 129 -2.55 -6.97 -5.14
N VAL A 130 -3.44 -6.49 -4.27
CA VAL A 130 -3.25 -6.57 -2.82
C VAL A 130 -3.25 -8.02 -2.34
N ALA A 131 -4.16 -8.88 -2.84
CA ALA A 131 -4.18 -10.29 -2.50
C ALA A 131 -2.91 -11.04 -2.97
N SER A 132 -2.39 -10.67 -4.15
CA SER A 132 -1.13 -11.23 -4.66
C SER A 132 0.07 -10.81 -3.83
N TYR A 133 0.07 -9.58 -3.31
CA TYR A 133 1.15 -9.08 -2.46
C TYR A 133 1.31 -9.91 -1.17
N VAL A 134 0.24 -10.49 -0.63
CA VAL A 134 0.33 -11.37 0.56
C VAL A 134 1.30 -12.53 0.35
N HIS A 135 1.46 -12.98 -0.90
CA HIS A 135 2.37 -14.06 -1.29
C HIS A 135 3.75 -13.56 -1.76
N HIS A 136 3.98 -12.25 -1.78
CA HIS A 136 5.24 -11.71 -2.26
C HIS A 136 6.41 -12.20 -1.38
N PRO A 137 7.51 -12.73 -1.94
CA PRO A 137 8.58 -13.36 -1.17
C PRO A 137 9.22 -12.41 -0.16
N ASN A 138 9.36 -11.14 -0.52
CA ASN A 138 9.98 -10.11 0.32
C ASN A 138 8.96 -9.36 1.21
N ALA A 139 7.67 -9.72 1.19
CA ALA A 139 6.67 -9.07 2.03
C ALA A 139 6.93 -9.38 3.50
N LYS A 140 7.07 -8.34 4.32
CA LYS A 140 7.19 -8.47 5.77
C LYS A 140 5.88 -9.01 6.36
N PRO A 141 5.93 -9.80 7.44
CA PRO A 141 4.72 -10.38 8.07
C PRO A 141 3.65 -9.32 8.37
N GLU A 142 4.05 -8.16 8.90
CA GLU A 142 3.15 -7.07 9.26
C GLU A 142 2.43 -6.50 8.03
N MET A 143 3.13 -6.42 6.90
CA MET A 143 2.55 -5.92 5.63
C MET A 143 1.64 -6.95 4.95
N ARG A 144 1.88 -8.25 5.15
CA ARG A 144 0.93 -9.31 4.73
C ARG A 144 -0.38 -9.20 5.49
N LEU A 145 -0.32 -8.96 6.82
CA LEU A 145 -1.49 -8.75 7.66
C LEU A 145 -2.22 -7.45 7.28
N GLU A 146 -1.48 -6.37 7.01
CA GLU A 146 -2.05 -5.11 6.54
C GLU A 146 -2.80 -5.27 5.21
N ALA A 147 -2.23 -6.05 4.27
CA ALA A 147 -2.89 -6.34 3.00
C ALA A 147 -4.21 -7.11 3.20
N LEU A 148 -4.25 -8.13 4.07
CA LEU A 148 -5.48 -8.85 4.39
C LEU A 148 -6.49 -7.97 5.11
N GLU A 149 -6.04 -7.08 5.98
CA GLU A 149 -6.90 -6.11 6.65
C GLU A 149 -7.51 -5.11 5.66
N ALA A 150 -6.73 -4.62 4.69
CA ALA A 150 -7.24 -3.78 3.62
C ALA A 150 -8.31 -4.52 2.78
N LEU A 151 -8.10 -5.80 2.46
CA LEU A 151 -9.08 -6.63 1.76
C LEU A 151 -10.35 -6.85 2.57
N SER A 152 -10.26 -6.98 3.89
CA SER A 152 -11.42 -7.11 4.78
C SER A 152 -12.29 -5.84 4.80
N ASN A 153 -11.68 -4.69 4.53
CA ASN A 153 -12.37 -3.40 4.42
C ASN A 153 -12.71 -3.01 2.97
N TRP A 154 -12.59 -3.94 2.02
CA TRP A 154 -12.71 -3.60 0.59
C TRP A 154 -14.12 -3.23 0.17
N ILE A 155 -15.10 -3.97 0.68
CA ILE A 155 -16.51 -3.81 0.30
C ILE A 155 -17.12 -2.61 1.00
N GLU A 156 -16.82 -2.43 2.29
CA GLU A 156 -17.24 -1.29 3.10
C GLU A 156 -16.01 -0.57 3.65
N PRO A 157 -15.39 0.32 2.85
CA PRO A 157 -14.23 1.07 3.30
C PRO A 157 -14.55 1.92 4.54
N PRO A 158 -13.61 2.01 5.51
CA PRO A 158 -13.85 2.76 6.73
C PRO A 158 -14.00 4.25 6.45
N LEU A 159 -14.74 4.94 7.34
CA LEU A 159 -14.96 6.39 7.25
C LEU A 159 -13.65 7.19 7.34
N PHE A 160 -12.65 6.64 8.03
CA PHE A 160 -11.34 7.26 8.17
C PHE A 160 -10.30 6.46 7.42
N ASP A 161 -9.45 7.19 6.69
CA ASP A 161 -8.31 6.58 5.98
C ASP A 161 -7.39 5.84 6.95
N ARG A 162 -6.94 4.66 6.55
CA ARG A 162 -6.16 3.76 7.40
C ARG A 162 -4.71 4.21 7.62
N VAL A 163 -4.21 5.12 6.78
CA VAL A 163 -2.82 5.57 6.80
C VAL A 163 -2.68 6.93 7.46
N ASP A 164 -3.47 7.91 7.05
CA ASP A 164 -3.36 9.28 7.55
C ASP A 164 -4.51 9.70 8.48
N GLY A 165 -5.50 8.83 8.67
CA GLY A 165 -6.63 9.07 9.58
C GLY A 165 -7.64 10.11 9.07
N ARG A 166 -7.50 10.58 7.86
CA ARG A 166 -8.39 11.58 7.28
C ARG A 166 -9.75 10.98 6.95
N ARG A 167 -10.80 11.79 7.14
CA ARG A 167 -12.15 11.40 6.73
C ARG A 167 -12.22 11.23 5.21
N GLN A 168 -12.73 10.09 4.80
CA GLN A 168 -12.98 9.74 3.40
C GLN A 168 -14.44 9.35 3.18
N ASN A 169 -14.90 9.42 1.95
CA ASN A 169 -16.26 9.02 1.59
C ASN A 169 -16.19 8.09 0.37
N ILE A 170 -15.74 6.86 0.61
CA ILE A 170 -15.68 5.83 -0.42
C ILE A 170 -16.98 5.03 -0.36
N ALA A 171 -17.68 4.94 -1.47
CA ALA A 171 -18.93 4.19 -1.56
C ALA A 171 -18.70 2.68 -1.33
N LYS A 172 -19.72 2.03 -0.79
CA LYS A 172 -19.78 0.56 -0.71
C LYS A 172 -19.66 -0.05 -2.11
N ARG A 173 -18.94 -1.16 -2.22
CA ARG A 173 -18.65 -1.83 -3.48
C ARG A 173 -19.38 -3.15 -3.62
N ASP A 174 -19.55 -3.60 -4.88
CA ASP A 174 -20.07 -4.92 -5.17
C ASP A 174 -19.06 -6.00 -4.73
N CYS A 175 -19.58 -6.98 -4.00
CA CYS A 175 -18.79 -8.07 -3.45
C CYS A 175 -18.38 -9.09 -4.51
N ALA A 176 -19.28 -9.48 -5.40
CA ALA A 176 -19.08 -10.61 -6.30
C ALA A 176 -17.88 -10.48 -7.25
N PRO A 177 -17.63 -9.34 -7.95
CA PRO A 177 -16.46 -9.17 -8.79
C PRO A 177 -15.15 -9.24 -7.99
N VAL A 178 -15.13 -8.68 -6.78
CA VAL A 178 -13.96 -8.68 -5.89
C VAL A 178 -13.66 -10.10 -5.42
N ALA A 179 -14.66 -10.80 -4.88
CA ALA A 179 -14.54 -12.18 -4.42
C ALA A 179 -13.99 -13.09 -5.53
N LYS A 180 -14.53 -12.98 -6.74
CA LYS A 180 -14.04 -13.72 -7.92
C LYS A 180 -12.58 -13.43 -8.23
N SER A 181 -12.15 -12.17 -8.15
CA SER A 181 -10.79 -11.77 -8.52
C SER A 181 -9.72 -12.26 -7.55
N ILE A 182 -10.04 -12.39 -6.24
CA ILE A 182 -9.08 -12.75 -5.20
C ILE A 182 -9.18 -14.19 -4.69
N SER A 183 -10.23 -14.93 -5.04
CA SER A 183 -10.50 -16.28 -4.51
C SER A 183 -9.31 -17.22 -4.59
N GLY A 184 -8.62 -17.27 -5.73
CA GLY A 184 -7.44 -18.11 -5.93
C GLY A 184 -6.27 -17.76 -5.02
N GLN A 185 -6.05 -16.45 -4.74
CA GLN A 185 -4.97 -16.01 -3.85
C GLN A 185 -5.33 -16.30 -2.38
N ILE A 186 -6.56 -16.08 -1.98
CA ILE A 186 -7.02 -16.33 -0.61
C ILE A 186 -7.01 -17.84 -0.30
N SER A 187 -7.47 -18.68 -1.23
CA SER A 187 -7.46 -20.15 -1.04
C SER A 187 -6.05 -20.71 -0.85
N LYS A 188 -5.03 -20.14 -1.49
CA LYS A 188 -3.62 -20.55 -1.30
C LYS A 188 -3.17 -20.35 0.16
N LEU A 189 -3.71 -19.36 0.88
CA LEU A 189 -3.33 -19.08 2.27
C LEU A 189 -3.71 -20.20 3.24
N LEU A 190 -4.66 -21.08 2.91
CA LEU A 190 -4.98 -22.26 3.74
C LEU A 190 -3.79 -23.21 3.92
N LYS A 191 -2.79 -23.11 3.05
CA LYS A 191 -1.53 -23.90 3.11
C LYS A 191 -0.38 -23.10 3.73
N SER A 192 -0.62 -21.91 4.27
CA SER A 192 0.40 -21.10 4.92
C SER A 192 0.93 -21.80 6.18
N PRO A 193 2.23 -21.67 6.50
CA PRO A 193 2.75 -22.06 7.80
C PRO A 193 2.33 -21.10 8.93
N ASP A 194 1.82 -19.91 8.59
CA ASP A 194 1.37 -18.89 9.54
C ASP A 194 -0.13 -19.02 9.81
N ASN A 195 -0.46 -19.45 11.02
CA ASN A 195 -1.85 -19.64 11.46
C ASN A 195 -2.66 -18.33 11.41
N THR A 196 -2.04 -17.19 11.68
CA THR A 196 -2.72 -15.89 11.65
C THR A 196 -3.18 -15.52 10.24
N LEU A 197 -2.35 -15.80 9.23
CA LEU A 197 -2.73 -15.60 7.83
C LEU A 197 -3.89 -16.53 7.45
N ILE A 198 -3.87 -17.80 7.90
CA ILE A 198 -4.97 -18.74 7.63
C ILE A 198 -6.27 -18.25 8.28
N GLU A 199 -6.23 -17.84 9.56
CA GLU A 199 -7.40 -17.31 10.26
C GLU A 199 -8.02 -16.11 9.55
N LYS A 200 -7.20 -15.14 9.17
CA LYS A 200 -7.65 -13.95 8.42
C LYS A 200 -8.18 -14.29 7.03
N ALA A 201 -7.57 -15.26 6.33
CA ALA A 201 -8.04 -15.71 5.02
C ALA A 201 -9.43 -16.35 5.11
N ILE A 202 -9.68 -17.22 6.10
CA ILE A 202 -10.99 -17.85 6.32
C ILE A 202 -12.02 -16.77 6.70
N ALA A 203 -11.68 -15.86 7.62
CA ALA A 203 -12.59 -14.78 8.03
C ALA A 203 -12.99 -13.88 6.86
N LEU A 204 -12.01 -13.47 6.04
CA LEU A 204 -12.24 -12.70 4.82
C LEU A 204 -13.14 -13.47 3.84
N SER A 205 -12.84 -14.76 3.59
CA SER A 205 -13.64 -15.59 2.70
C SER A 205 -15.11 -15.66 3.13
N THR A 206 -15.34 -15.84 4.44
CA THR A 206 -16.69 -15.85 5.01
C THR A 206 -17.42 -14.52 4.82
N SER A 207 -16.71 -13.39 5.00
CA SER A 207 -17.32 -12.05 4.92
C SER A 207 -17.69 -11.61 3.51
N ILE A 208 -16.96 -12.08 2.49
CA ILE A 208 -17.19 -11.68 1.08
C ILE A 208 -17.66 -12.83 0.19
N GLY A 209 -18.03 -13.98 0.76
CA GLY A 209 -18.63 -15.09 0.03
C GLY A 209 -17.67 -15.86 -0.87
N ILE A 210 -16.39 -15.97 -0.51
CA ILE A 210 -15.45 -16.87 -1.20
C ILE A 210 -15.65 -18.29 -0.68
N GLU A 211 -15.98 -19.21 -1.57
CA GLU A 211 -16.04 -20.63 -1.23
C GLU A 211 -14.62 -21.20 -1.08
N LEU A 212 -14.36 -21.76 0.10
CA LEU A 212 -13.12 -22.47 0.40
C LEU A 212 -13.34 -23.97 0.34
N GLU A 213 -12.27 -24.71 0.00
CA GLU A 213 -12.33 -26.16 -0.07
C GLU A 213 -12.70 -26.78 1.29
N SER A 214 -13.85 -27.47 1.36
CA SER A 214 -14.36 -28.08 2.59
C SER A 214 -13.40 -29.10 3.19
N GLY A 215 -12.64 -29.84 2.35
CA GLY A 215 -11.61 -30.78 2.81
C GLY A 215 -10.50 -30.11 3.58
N ALA A 216 -10.00 -28.97 3.09
CA ALA A 216 -8.97 -28.18 3.75
C ALA A 216 -9.46 -27.62 5.09
N LEU A 217 -10.70 -27.08 5.16
CA LEU A 217 -11.30 -26.59 6.39
C LEU A 217 -11.50 -27.69 7.43
N ARG A 218 -11.96 -28.90 7.01
CA ARG A 218 -12.07 -30.08 7.89
C ARG A 218 -10.71 -30.50 8.42
N ALA A 219 -9.67 -30.53 7.59
CA ALA A 219 -8.32 -30.86 8.03
C ALA A 219 -7.82 -29.88 9.13
N LEU A 220 -8.08 -28.58 8.98
CA LEU A 220 -7.75 -27.59 10.00
C LEU A 220 -8.57 -27.78 11.28
N LEU A 221 -9.87 -28.04 11.16
CA LEU A 221 -10.76 -28.26 12.31
C LEU A 221 -10.31 -29.45 13.17
N TYR A 222 -9.96 -30.57 12.54
CA TYR A 222 -9.55 -31.79 13.21
C TYR A 222 -8.08 -31.82 13.64
N ASN A 223 -7.27 -30.87 13.19
CA ASN A 223 -5.88 -30.76 13.62
C ASN A 223 -5.77 -30.33 15.08
N ARG A 224 -5.60 -31.30 15.98
CA ARG A 224 -5.49 -31.06 17.45
C ARG A 224 -4.25 -30.26 17.84
N LYS A 225 -3.24 -30.14 16.94
CA LYS A 225 -2.04 -29.32 17.17
C LYS A 225 -2.25 -27.86 16.79
N ALA A 226 -3.29 -27.56 16.02
CA ALA A 226 -3.62 -26.19 15.63
C ALA A 226 -4.23 -25.40 16.81
N PRO A 227 -4.00 -24.08 16.88
CA PRO A 227 -4.64 -23.22 17.88
C PRO A 227 -6.17 -23.34 17.86
N THR A 228 -6.79 -23.21 19.04
CA THR A 228 -8.25 -23.30 19.18
C THR A 228 -8.95 -22.21 18.33
N SER A 229 -8.39 -21.00 18.25
CA SER A 229 -8.88 -19.90 17.41
C SER A 229 -9.02 -20.33 15.94
N LEU A 230 -7.97 -20.92 15.37
CA LEU A 230 -7.96 -21.39 13.99
C LEU A 230 -9.02 -22.48 13.74
N ARG A 231 -9.17 -23.43 14.69
CA ARG A 231 -10.17 -24.49 14.59
C ARG A 231 -11.61 -23.95 14.64
N VAL A 232 -11.85 -22.94 15.50
CA VAL A 232 -13.14 -22.24 15.56
C VAL A 232 -13.45 -21.51 14.26
N VAL A 233 -12.47 -20.82 13.68
CA VAL A 233 -12.65 -20.11 12.40
C VAL A 233 -12.89 -21.09 11.26
N ALA A 234 -12.19 -22.24 11.23
CA ALA A 234 -12.43 -23.30 10.26
C ALA A 234 -13.85 -23.90 10.36
N LEU A 235 -14.38 -24.09 11.57
CA LEU A 235 -15.76 -24.52 11.80
C LEU A 235 -16.76 -23.49 11.26
N LYS A 236 -16.54 -22.20 11.52
CA LYS A 236 -17.40 -21.13 10.99
C LYS A 236 -17.38 -21.11 9.44
N GLY A 237 -16.20 -21.27 8.84
CA GLY A 237 -16.07 -21.37 7.39
C GLY A 237 -16.84 -22.57 6.79
N LEU A 238 -16.85 -23.72 7.46
CA LEU A 238 -17.63 -24.89 7.03
C LEU A 238 -19.15 -24.64 7.09
N ASN A 239 -19.63 -23.93 8.11
CA ASN A 239 -21.04 -23.63 8.23
C ASN A 239 -21.55 -22.72 7.12
N THR A 240 -20.75 -21.75 6.66
CA THR A 240 -21.11 -20.87 5.54
C THR A 240 -21.15 -21.60 4.20
N THR A 241 -20.27 -22.58 3.98
CA THR A 241 -20.30 -23.41 2.76
C THR A 241 -21.48 -24.39 2.73
N ASN A 242 -21.97 -24.85 3.89
CA ASN A 242 -23.11 -25.77 3.96
C ASN A 242 -24.48 -25.08 3.89
N THR A 243 -24.60 -23.81 4.25
CA THR A 243 -25.86 -23.04 4.13
C THR A 243 -26.18 -22.58 2.70
N ALA A 244 -25.23 -22.65 1.78
CA ALA A 244 -25.45 -22.38 0.35
C ALA A 244 -26.11 -23.55 -0.43
N ILE A 245 -26.43 -24.67 0.26
CA ILE A 245 -27.00 -25.88 -0.37
C ILE A 245 -28.52 -26.03 -0.05
N PHE A 246 -29.14 -25.05 0.67
CA PHE A 246 -30.58 -25.06 0.95
C PHE A 246 -31.30 -23.85 0.39
#